data_e12a3881ef1c68ca453ba7ec8f475daf
#
_entry.id   e12a3881ef1c68ca453ba7ec8f475daf
#
_cell.length_a   1.000
_cell.length_b   1.000
_cell.length_c   1.000
_cell.angle_alpha   90.00
_cell.angle_beta   90.00
_cell.angle_gamma   90.00
#
_symmetry.space_group_name_H-M   'P 1'
#
loop_
_entity.id
_entity.type
_entity.pdbx_description
1 polymer ?
#
loop_
_entity_poly.entity_id
_entity_poly.type
_entity_poly.pdbx_seq_one_letter_code
_entity_poly.pdbx_strand_id
1 'polypeptide(L)'
;MKAILIDDERSALTYLERLLEADGRLTVMGKYTSAQAGLDHLASERADIVFIDIGMPEMNGLEAAEWIQQLDSHIHIVFVTAYSEYAIEAFELQALDYLLKPVHARRLSKTLDRIAATLADSRSSRLGVAAEQSPKVRCFQKLEILEVGQEAVGAKPLKWRTLKSQELFSFLLHHEGEWVSKEQLLDALWPEYHLDKAVVHLHTSIYQIRKALKERMQDTKLEYNLDRYRLNRNGWITDVELFERGISEWAASGSGGTPRIDSLLALYRGNYLEEHDYPWAYAKREKLRSMYLACASELAREELRSGRTRQSVQRLLSLQQREPYSDDICGLLLTAYAQLGDYTAAQKHYESFVNILEDELGIEPQQVTHQLYVQLKTQTLPA
;
A
#
# COMPACT_ATOMS: atom_id res chain seq x y z
N MET A 1 -25.27 -0.05 12.18
CA MET A 1 -25.13 0.02 10.71
C MET A 1 -26.46 0.49 10.13
N LYS A 2 -26.43 1.35 9.12
CA LYS A 2 -27.62 1.92 8.48
C LYS A 2 -27.93 1.18 7.19
N ALA A 3 -29.17 0.72 7.03
CA ALA A 3 -29.62 -0.02 5.85
C ALA A 3 -30.85 0.60 5.22
N ILE A 4 -30.97 0.50 3.89
CA ILE A 4 -32.23 0.74 3.19
C ILE A 4 -32.68 -0.55 2.49
N LEU A 5 -33.99 -0.69 2.33
CA LEU A 5 -34.63 -1.85 1.70
C LEU A 5 -35.39 -1.37 0.46
N ILE A 6 -35.17 -2.04 -0.67
CA ILE A 6 -35.79 -1.71 -1.96
C ILE A 6 -36.40 -3.00 -2.55
N ASP A 7 -37.72 -3.04 -2.67
CA ASP A 7 -38.46 -4.21 -3.16
C ASP A 7 -39.87 -3.76 -3.53
N ASP A 8 -40.37 -4.07 -4.70
CA ASP A 8 -41.71 -3.64 -5.13
C ASP A 8 -42.86 -4.30 -4.30
N GLU A 9 -42.54 -5.42 -3.63
CA GLU A 9 -43.47 -6.10 -2.75
C GLU A 9 -43.38 -5.57 -1.30
N ARG A 10 -44.38 -4.81 -0.83
CA ARG A 10 -44.44 -4.31 0.56
C ARG A 10 -44.38 -5.41 1.62
N SER A 11 -44.92 -6.60 1.30
CA SER A 11 -44.85 -7.78 2.16
C SER A 11 -43.44 -8.25 2.39
N ALA A 12 -42.61 -8.28 1.34
CA ALA A 12 -41.19 -8.66 1.40
C ALA A 12 -40.39 -7.64 2.21
N LEU A 13 -40.61 -6.35 2.00
CA LEU A 13 -40.01 -5.27 2.80
C LEU A 13 -40.31 -5.41 4.30
N THR A 14 -41.58 -5.65 4.64
CA THR A 14 -41.99 -5.78 6.04
C THR A 14 -41.40 -7.04 6.69
N TYR A 15 -41.34 -8.13 5.94
CA TYR A 15 -40.77 -9.37 6.42
C TYR A 15 -39.25 -9.26 6.65
N LEU A 16 -38.53 -8.68 5.70
CA LEU A 16 -37.07 -8.48 5.82
C LEU A 16 -36.73 -7.53 6.96
N GLU A 17 -37.47 -6.42 7.11
CA GLU A 17 -37.31 -5.49 8.23
C GLU A 17 -37.43 -6.21 9.58
N ARG A 18 -38.49 -7.01 9.79
CA ARG A 18 -38.66 -7.79 11.03
C ARG A 18 -37.50 -8.75 11.31
N LEU A 19 -36.93 -9.36 10.29
CA LEU A 19 -35.76 -10.24 10.44
C LEU A 19 -34.52 -9.43 10.84
N LEU A 20 -34.32 -8.25 10.25
CA LEU A 20 -33.20 -7.36 10.56
C LEU A 20 -33.32 -6.74 11.97
N GLU A 21 -34.52 -6.34 12.37
CA GLU A 21 -34.82 -5.84 13.71
C GLU A 21 -34.62 -6.92 14.79
N ALA A 22 -35.03 -8.14 14.52
CA ALA A 22 -34.84 -9.27 15.43
C ALA A 22 -33.35 -9.62 15.63
N ASP A 23 -32.52 -9.38 14.64
CA ASP A 23 -31.06 -9.56 14.74
C ASP A 23 -30.38 -8.38 15.48
N GLY A 24 -30.88 -7.15 15.33
CA GLY A 24 -30.48 -5.95 16.08
C GLY A 24 -29.17 -5.30 15.65
N ARG A 25 -28.43 -5.81 14.66
CA ARG A 25 -27.14 -5.25 14.18
C ARG A 25 -27.31 -4.09 13.21
N LEU A 26 -28.47 -4.00 12.54
CA LEU A 26 -28.80 -2.99 11.54
C LEU A 26 -29.97 -2.14 11.96
N THR A 27 -29.93 -0.86 11.57
CA THR A 27 -31.06 0.06 11.66
C THR A 27 -31.57 0.34 10.25
N VAL A 28 -32.83 0.01 9.99
CA VAL A 28 -33.49 0.28 8.70
C VAL A 28 -33.86 1.78 8.65
N MET A 29 -33.24 2.50 7.71
CA MET A 29 -33.45 3.96 7.53
C MET A 29 -34.67 4.26 6.64
N GLY A 30 -34.97 3.36 5.69
CA GLY A 30 -36.08 3.54 4.77
C GLY A 30 -36.43 2.26 4.01
N LYS A 31 -37.69 2.21 3.55
CA LYS A 31 -38.23 1.13 2.72
C LYS A 31 -38.86 1.74 1.47
N TYR A 32 -38.46 1.25 0.30
CA TYR A 32 -38.84 1.82 -0.99
C TYR A 32 -39.42 0.75 -1.87
N THR A 33 -40.55 1.04 -2.52
CA THR A 33 -41.20 0.14 -3.47
C THR A 33 -40.80 0.38 -4.91
N SER A 34 -39.83 1.27 -5.15
CA SER A 34 -39.21 1.47 -6.46
C SER A 34 -37.72 1.76 -6.31
N ALA A 35 -36.94 1.35 -7.30
CA ALA A 35 -35.51 1.62 -7.35
C ALA A 35 -35.20 3.11 -7.32
N GLN A 36 -35.94 3.93 -8.09
CA GLN A 36 -35.73 5.37 -8.17
C GLN A 36 -35.88 6.06 -6.80
N ALA A 37 -36.92 5.71 -6.03
CA ALA A 37 -37.13 6.28 -4.69
C ALA A 37 -36.01 5.91 -3.71
N GLY A 38 -35.42 4.71 -3.84
CA GLY A 38 -34.25 4.30 -3.08
C GLY A 38 -33.00 5.09 -3.45
N LEU A 39 -32.76 5.32 -4.75
CA LEU A 39 -31.65 6.12 -5.25
C LEU A 39 -31.75 7.59 -4.81
N ASP A 40 -32.96 8.19 -4.86
CA ASP A 40 -33.21 9.56 -4.41
C ASP A 40 -32.89 9.71 -2.90
N HIS A 41 -33.23 8.71 -2.08
CA HIS A 41 -32.84 8.71 -0.68
C HIS A 41 -31.32 8.66 -0.50
N LEU A 42 -30.63 7.78 -1.22
CA LEU A 42 -29.17 7.64 -1.14
C LEU A 42 -28.41 8.89 -1.58
N ALA A 43 -29.00 9.70 -2.45
CA ALA A 43 -28.45 10.99 -2.84
C ALA A 43 -28.54 12.04 -1.70
N SER A 44 -29.48 11.89 -0.78
CA SER A 44 -29.71 12.82 0.34
C SER A 44 -29.16 12.33 1.67
N GLU A 45 -29.24 11.04 1.96
CA GLU A 45 -28.77 10.42 3.20
C GLU A 45 -27.91 9.18 2.92
N ARG A 46 -26.81 9.04 3.67
CA ARG A 46 -25.90 7.90 3.54
C ARG A 46 -26.44 6.67 4.24
N ALA A 47 -26.40 5.54 3.51
CA ALA A 47 -26.57 4.21 4.08
C ALA A 47 -25.26 3.42 3.97
N ASP A 48 -25.06 2.45 4.87
CA ASP A 48 -23.93 1.54 4.82
C ASP A 48 -24.25 0.36 3.87
N ILE A 49 -25.53 -0.03 3.77
CA ILE A 49 -25.98 -1.23 3.08
C ILE A 49 -27.31 -0.99 2.38
N VAL A 50 -27.46 -1.57 1.20
CA VAL A 50 -28.73 -1.64 0.45
C VAL A 50 -29.10 -3.09 0.27
N PHE A 51 -30.31 -3.47 0.73
CA PHE A 51 -30.94 -4.71 0.34
C PHE A 51 -31.90 -4.43 -0.81
N ILE A 52 -31.72 -5.09 -1.95
CA ILE A 52 -32.45 -4.76 -3.17
C ILE A 52 -32.97 -6.01 -3.88
N ASP A 53 -34.24 -6.00 -4.30
CA ASP A 53 -34.78 -7.04 -5.21
C ASP A 53 -34.32 -6.77 -6.65
N ILE A 54 -34.13 -7.83 -7.40
CA ILE A 54 -33.79 -7.76 -8.83
C ILE A 54 -35.03 -7.55 -9.69
N GLY A 55 -36.14 -8.25 -9.36
CA GLY A 55 -37.32 -8.31 -10.19
C GLY A 55 -38.29 -7.13 -10.09
N MET A 56 -37.80 -5.90 -10.03
CA MET A 56 -38.64 -4.72 -9.89
C MET A 56 -39.06 -4.14 -11.25
N PRO A 57 -40.27 -3.52 -11.35
CA PRO A 57 -40.70 -2.82 -12.55
C PRO A 57 -39.92 -1.53 -12.77
N GLU A 58 -39.92 -1.03 -13.99
CA GLU A 58 -39.27 0.22 -14.50
C GLU A 58 -37.75 0.17 -14.51
N MET A 59 -37.11 -0.09 -13.38
CA MET A 59 -35.67 -0.24 -13.23
C MET A 59 -35.42 -1.53 -12.43
N ASN A 60 -34.69 -2.48 -13.02
CA ASN A 60 -34.37 -3.71 -12.31
C ASN A 60 -33.28 -3.47 -11.25
N GLY A 61 -33.16 -4.39 -10.29
CA GLY A 61 -32.23 -4.26 -9.18
C GLY A 61 -30.76 -4.29 -9.58
N LEU A 62 -30.38 -4.90 -10.70
CA LEU A 62 -29.02 -4.92 -11.21
C LEU A 62 -28.63 -3.54 -11.76
N GLU A 63 -29.51 -2.92 -12.56
CA GLU A 63 -29.34 -1.56 -13.05
C GLU A 63 -29.25 -0.55 -11.88
N ALA A 64 -30.12 -0.68 -10.88
CA ALA A 64 -30.09 0.16 -9.71
C ALA A 64 -28.78 -0.02 -8.91
N ALA A 65 -28.25 -1.23 -8.83
CA ALA A 65 -26.98 -1.53 -8.19
C ALA A 65 -25.79 -0.84 -8.86
N GLU A 66 -25.79 -0.78 -10.22
CA GLU A 66 -24.76 -0.01 -10.97
C GLU A 66 -24.80 1.49 -10.60
N TRP A 67 -26.01 2.06 -10.54
CA TRP A 67 -26.19 3.46 -10.13
C TRP A 67 -25.73 3.71 -8.68
N ILE A 68 -26.04 2.79 -7.75
CA ILE A 68 -25.59 2.89 -6.36
C ILE A 68 -24.07 2.88 -6.28
N GLN A 69 -23.39 2.01 -7.03
CA GLN A 69 -21.93 1.94 -7.07
C GLN A 69 -21.28 3.19 -7.68
N GLN A 70 -21.93 3.82 -8.66
CA GLN A 70 -21.47 5.09 -9.21
C GLN A 70 -21.66 6.26 -8.25
N LEU A 71 -22.75 6.24 -7.45
CA LEU A 71 -23.04 7.27 -6.45
C LEU A 71 -22.07 7.21 -5.26
N ASP A 72 -21.87 6.04 -4.67
CA ASP A 72 -20.91 5.79 -3.58
C ASP A 72 -20.47 4.31 -3.59
N SER A 73 -19.24 4.05 -4.03
CA SER A 73 -18.66 2.70 -4.08
C SER A 73 -18.46 2.04 -2.70
N HIS A 74 -18.71 2.75 -1.61
CA HIS A 74 -18.64 2.21 -0.24
C HIS A 74 -19.96 1.63 0.25
N ILE A 75 -21.05 1.82 -0.49
CA ILE A 75 -22.34 1.23 -0.15
C ILE A 75 -22.30 -0.26 -0.51
N HIS A 76 -22.54 -1.11 0.48
CA HIS A 76 -22.60 -2.55 0.26
C HIS A 76 -23.95 -2.97 -0.27
N ILE A 77 -24.00 -3.77 -1.31
CA ILE A 77 -25.23 -4.26 -1.95
C ILE A 77 -25.45 -5.73 -1.58
N VAL A 78 -26.67 -6.04 -1.16
CA VAL A 78 -27.15 -7.41 -0.93
C VAL A 78 -28.42 -7.61 -1.75
N PHE A 79 -28.37 -8.51 -2.72
CA PHE A 79 -29.55 -8.85 -3.49
C PHE A 79 -30.47 -9.80 -2.69
N VAL A 80 -31.79 -9.54 -2.75
CA VAL A 80 -32.82 -10.33 -2.08
C VAL A 80 -33.92 -10.62 -3.10
N THR A 81 -33.88 -11.77 -3.76
CA THR A 81 -34.73 -12.04 -4.93
C THR A 81 -35.30 -13.47 -4.98
N ALA A 82 -36.36 -13.64 -5.73
CA ALA A 82 -36.92 -14.98 -6.02
C ALA A 82 -36.15 -15.73 -7.14
N TYR A 83 -35.32 -15.02 -7.90
CA TYR A 83 -34.64 -15.57 -9.06
C TYR A 83 -33.24 -16.09 -8.67
N SER A 84 -32.86 -17.27 -9.17
CA SER A 84 -31.52 -17.85 -8.90
C SER A 84 -30.54 -17.61 -10.05
N GLU A 85 -31.02 -17.32 -11.23
CA GLU A 85 -30.25 -17.17 -12.48
C GLU A 85 -29.34 -15.94 -12.50
N TYR A 86 -29.67 -14.87 -11.79
CA TYR A 86 -28.90 -13.61 -11.76
C TYR A 86 -27.76 -13.62 -10.75
N ALA A 87 -27.45 -14.75 -10.13
CA ALA A 87 -26.38 -14.83 -9.14
C ALA A 87 -24.99 -14.52 -9.73
N ILE A 88 -24.76 -14.82 -11.01
CA ILE A 88 -23.50 -14.56 -11.71
C ILE A 88 -23.35 -13.04 -11.96
N GLU A 89 -24.38 -12.39 -12.46
CA GLU A 89 -24.40 -10.94 -12.72
C GLU A 89 -24.30 -10.14 -11.42
N ALA A 90 -24.99 -10.56 -10.36
CA ALA A 90 -24.85 -9.99 -9.04
C ALA A 90 -23.40 -10.08 -8.50
N PHE A 91 -22.71 -11.17 -8.82
CA PHE A 91 -21.30 -11.36 -8.45
C PHE A 91 -20.36 -10.44 -9.28
N GLU A 92 -20.67 -10.21 -10.56
CA GLU A 92 -19.94 -9.28 -11.42
C GLU A 92 -20.05 -7.84 -10.91
N LEU A 93 -21.22 -7.45 -10.36
CA LEU A 93 -21.49 -6.18 -9.71
C LEU A 93 -20.92 -6.07 -8.28
N GLN A 94 -20.08 -7.04 -7.87
CA GLN A 94 -19.43 -7.06 -6.55
C GLN A 94 -20.41 -6.97 -5.37
N ALA A 95 -21.65 -7.50 -5.53
CA ALA A 95 -22.57 -7.62 -4.43
C ALA A 95 -21.94 -8.40 -3.26
N LEU A 96 -22.17 -7.90 -2.06
CA LEU A 96 -21.61 -8.52 -0.86
C LEU A 96 -22.20 -9.89 -0.60
N ASP A 97 -23.49 -10.05 -0.90
CA ASP A 97 -24.20 -11.35 -0.80
C ASP A 97 -25.45 -11.40 -1.69
N TYR A 98 -25.98 -12.62 -1.83
CA TYR A 98 -27.18 -12.94 -2.62
C TYR A 98 -28.10 -13.84 -1.80
N LEU A 99 -29.31 -13.36 -1.54
CA LEU A 99 -30.30 -14.04 -0.71
C LEU A 99 -31.51 -14.40 -1.56
N LEU A 100 -31.86 -15.69 -1.56
CA LEU A 100 -33.10 -16.16 -2.21
C LEU A 100 -34.29 -15.97 -1.27
N LYS A 101 -35.41 -15.49 -1.82
CA LYS A 101 -36.72 -15.47 -1.16
C LYS A 101 -37.29 -16.90 -1.09
N PRO A 102 -37.90 -17.34 0.04
CA PRO A 102 -38.01 -16.63 1.31
C PRO A 102 -36.71 -16.57 2.10
N VAL A 103 -36.39 -15.37 2.64
CA VAL A 103 -35.17 -15.17 3.40
C VAL A 103 -35.27 -15.91 4.74
N HIS A 104 -34.35 -16.82 4.99
CA HIS A 104 -34.26 -17.50 6.27
C HIS A 104 -33.36 -16.78 7.26
N ALA A 105 -33.78 -16.59 8.53
CA ALA A 105 -33.06 -15.89 9.57
C ALA A 105 -31.59 -16.39 9.71
N ARG A 106 -31.34 -17.70 9.66
CA ARG A 106 -29.99 -18.29 9.73
C ARG A 106 -29.09 -17.88 8.56
N ARG A 107 -29.65 -17.70 7.36
CA ARG A 107 -28.90 -17.31 6.16
C ARG A 107 -28.61 -15.80 6.22
N LEU A 108 -29.61 -15.00 6.64
CA LEU A 108 -29.45 -13.57 6.87
C LEU A 108 -28.37 -13.29 7.93
N SER A 109 -28.37 -14.02 9.05
CA SER A 109 -27.35 -13.84 10.10
C SER A 109 -25.92 -14.03 9.56
N LYS A 110 -25.67 -15.03 8.69
CA LYS A 110 -24.37 -15.22 8.04
C LYS A 110 -23.99 -14.05 7.12
N THR A 111 -24.98 -13.50 6.41
CA THR A 111 -24.76 -12.29 5.59
C THR A 111 -24.36 -11.12 6.48
N LEU A 112 -25.06 -10.92 7.61
CA LEU A 112 -24.76 -9.86 8.57
C LEU A 112 -23.41 -10.04 9.25
N ASP A 113 -22.94 -11.27 9.50
CA ASP A 113 -21.59 -11.56 9.99
C ASP A 113 -20.53 -11.07 8.98
N ARG A 114 -20.74 -11.36 7.68
CA ARG A 114 -19.85 -10.89 6.60
C ARG A 114 -19.85 -9.36 6.49
N ILE A 115 -21.03 -8.75 6.55
CA ILE A 115 -21.18 -7.30 6.55
C ILE A 115 -20.43 -6.66 7.73
N ALA A 116 -20.60 -7.20 8.93
CA ALA A 116 -19.95 -6.68 10.13
C ALA A 116 -18.43 -6.77 10.03
N ALA A 117 -17.88 -7.86 9.50
CA ALA A 117 -16.46 -8.03 9.26
C ALA A 117 -15.93 -7.00 8.24
N THR A 118 -16.61 -6.83 7.10
CA THR A 118 -16.21 -5.90 6.04
C THR A 118 -16.29 -4.44 6.50
N LEU A 119 -17.33 -4.06 7.28
CA LEU A 119 -17.48 -2.70 7.82
C LEU A 119 -16.56 -2.43 9.01
N ALA A 120 -16.15 -3.43 9.78
CA ALA A 120 -15.13 -3.28 10.82
C ALA A 120 -13.78 -2.92 10.18
N ASP A 121 -13.40 -3.58 9.10
CA ASP A 121 -12.21 -3.25 8.31
C ASP A 121 -12.29 -1.84 7.71
N SER A 122 -13.45 -1.44 7.19
CA SER A 122 -13.68 -0.10 6.62
C SER A 122 -13.73 1.01 7.67
N ARG A 123 -14.24 0.75 8.90
CA ARG A 123 -14.26 1.70 10.01
C ARG A 123 -12.90 1.90 10.64
N SER A 124 -12.08 0.87 10.70
CA SER A 124 -10.67 0.96 11.12
C SER A 124 -9.87 1.88 10.20
N SER A 125 -10.25 1.98 8.93
CA SER A 125 -9.67 2.93 7.96
C SER A 125 -10.15 4.38 8.12
N ARG A 126 -11.32 4.62 8.75
CA ARG A 126 -11.92 5.98 8.91
C ARG A 126 -11.63 6.66 10.24
N LEU A 127 -11.35 5.91 11.29
CA LEU A 127 -10.92 6.47 12.57
C LEU A 127 -9.39 6.50 12.54
N GLY A 128 -8.83 7.67 12.27
CA GLY A 128 -7.40 7.97 12.19
C GLY A 128 -6.63 7.71 13.49
N VAL A 129 -6.61 6.46 13.91
CA VAL A 129 -5.55 5.87 14.69
C VAL A 129 -4.89 4.91 13.72
N ALA A 130 -3.67 5.23 13.28
CA ALA A 130 -2.84 4.35 12.50
C ALA A 130 -2.66 3.03 13.26
N ALA A 131 -3.60 2.11 13.12
CA ALA A 131 -3.27 0.71 13.21
C ALA A 131 -2.17 0.52 12.16
N GLU A 132 -1.00 0.09 12.57
CA GLU A 132 0.14 -0.21 11.73
C GLU A 132 -0.36 -1.10 10.59
N GLN A 133 -0.65 -0.49 9.44
CA GLN A 133 -1.04 -1.23 8.24
C GLN A 133 0.24 -1.94 7.81
N SER A 134 0.36 -3.21 8.17
CA SER A 134 1.44 -4.03 7.67
C SER A 134 1.34 -4.12 6.15
N PRO A 135 2.42 -3.87 5.40
CA PRO A 135 2.37 -3.92 3.95
C PRO A 135 2.07 -5.34 3.49
N LYS A 136 1.20 -5.50 2.49
CA LYS A 136 0.93 -6.82 1.89
C LYS A 136 2.00 -7.24 0.88
N VAL A 137 2.68 -6.29 0.30
CA VAL A 137 3.80 -6.50 -0.62
C VAL A 137 4.97 -5.61 -0.22
N ARG A 138 6.13 -6.19 -0.15
CA ARG A 138 7.39 -5.48 0.06
C ARG A 138 8.10 -5.32 -1.27
N CYS A 139 8.64 -4.13 -1.49
CA CYS A 139 9.40 -3.76 -2.67
C CYS A 139 10.79 -3.19 -2.33
N PHE A 140 11.06 -2.86 -1.07
CA PHE A 140 12.40 -2.51 -0.64
C PHE A 140 13.28 -3.76 -0.57
N GLN A 141 14.45 -3.69 -1.22
CA GLN A 141 15.41 -4.75 -1.47
C GLN A 141 14.91 -5.72 -2.55
N LYS A 142 13.83 -6.47 -2.32
CA LYS A 142 13.26 -7.44 -3.25
C LYS A 142 11.74 -7.43 -3.23
N LEU A 143 11.13 -7.97 -4.29
CA LEU A 143 9.69 -8.18 -4.34
C LEU A 143 9.30 -9.37 -3.47
N GLU A 144 8.55 -9.12 -2.38
CA GLU A 144 7.99 -10.16 -1.51
C GLU A 144 6.50 -9.94 -1.31
N ILE A 145 5.70 -10.99 -1.52
CA ILE A 145 4.26 -10.99 -1.20
C ILE A 145 4.09 -11.65 0.17
N LEU A 146 3.49 -10.92 1.11
CA LEU A 146 3.26 -11.36 2.48
C LEU A 146 1.87 -11.98 2.62
N GLU A 147 1.75 -13.08 3.33
CA GLU A 147 0.45 -13.67 3.66
C GLU A 147 -0.18 -12.93 4.85
N VAL A 148 -1.47 -12.59 4.73
CA VAL A 148 -2.22 -11.94 5.81
C VAL A 148 -2.36 -12.90 6.99
N GLY A 149 -1.84 -12.52 8.17
CA GLY A 149 -2.01 -13.25 9.42
C GLY A 149 -0.87 -14.18 9.82
N GLN A 150 0.24 -14.19 9.10
CA GLN A 150 1.43 -14.93 9.52
C GLN A 150 2.68 -14.05 9.50
N GLU A 151 3.03 -13.49 10.67
CA GLU A 151 4.44 -13.32 11.05
C GLU A 151 5.07 -14.70 11.27
N ALA A 152 4.81 -15.65 10.38
CA ALA A 152 5.22 -17.02 10.57
C ALA A 152 6.58 -17.22 9.91
N VAL A 153 7.55 -17.48 10.73
CA VAL A 153 8.75 -18.25 10.41
C VAL A 153 8.31 -19.49 9.63
N GLY A 154 8.43 -19.46 8.29
CA GLY A 154 8.11 -20.62 7.44
C GLY A 154 7.17 -20.40 6.26
N ALA A 155 6.58 -19.22 6.04
CA ALA A 155 5.79 -18.96 4.84
C ALA A 155 6.68 -19.03 3.60
N LYS A 156 6.35 -19.95 2.67
CA LYS A 156 7.10 -20.08 1.41
C LYS A 156 6.83 -18.86 0.55
N PRO A 157 7.88 -18.14 0.08
CA PRO A 157 7.68 -17.01 -0.82
C PRO A 157 6.95 -17.45 -2.09
N LEU A 158 6.17 -16.55 -2.69
CA LEU A 158 5.56 -16.80 -3.99
C LEU A 158 6.65 -17.10 -5.01
N LYS A 159 6.64 -18.31 -5.56
CA LYS A 159 7.58 -18.68 -6.63
C LYS A 159 7.02 -18.24 -7.97
N TRP A 160 7.61 -17.21 -8.53
CA TRP A 160 7.33 -16.82 -9.91
C TRP A 160 7.82 -17.90 -10.89
N ARG A 161 7.00 -18.24 -11.86
CA ARG A 161 7.37 -19.26 -12.84
C ARG A 161 8.48 -18.77 -13.79
N THR A 162 8.49 -17.47 -14.09
CA THR A 162 9.52 -16.83 -14.91
C THR A 162 9.87 -15.46 -14.33
N LEU A 163 11.12 -15.02 -14.52
CA LEU A 163 11.56 -13.68 -14.13
C LEU A 163 10.75 -12.59 -14.85
N LYS A 164 10.36 -12.83 -16.11
CA LYS A 164 9.56 -11.87 -16.89
C LYS A 164 8.12 -11.71 -16.35
N SER A 165 7.50 -12.75 -15.80
CA SER A 165 6.22 -12.56 -15.12
C SER A 165 6.34 -11.81 -13.80
N GLN A 166 7.45 -11.98 -13.08
CA GLN A 166 7.76 -11.18 -11.90
C GLN A 166 8.02 -9.72 -12.28
N GLU A 167 8.81 -9.46 -13.31
CA GLU A 167 9.10 -8.13 -13.81
C GLU A 167 7.82 -7.40 -14.27
N LEU A 168 6.95 -8.05 -15.04
CA LEU A 168 5.67 -7.49 -15.46
C LEU A 168 4.77 -7.15 -14.27
N PHE A 169 4.70 -8.04 -13.26
CA PHE A 169 3.95 -7.73 -12.04
C PHE A 169 4.53 -6.52 -11.29
N SER A 170 5.86 -6.45 -11.15
CA SER A 170 6.56 -5.33 -10.53
C SER A 170 6.34 -4.02 -11.30
N PHE A 171 6.32 -4.08 -12.64
CA PHE A 171 6.07 -2.94 -13.50
C PHE A 171 4.64 -2.40 -13.33
N LEU A 172 3.65 -3.28 -13.33
CA LEU A 172 2.26 -2.90 -13.08
C LEU A 172 2.05 -2.37 -11.65
N LEU A 173 2.77 -2.92 -10.67
CA LEU A 173 2.77 -2.44 -9.30
C LEU A 173 3.40 -1.05 -9.17
N HIS A 174 4.49 -0.79 -9.93
CA HIS A 174 5.16 0.50 -10.00
C HIS A 174 4.23 1.64 -10.48
N HIS A 175 3.26 1.33 -11.33
CA HIS A 175 2.26 2.26 -11.85
C HIS A 175 1.05 2.45 -10.91
N GLU A 176 1.08 1.90 -9.70
CA GLU A 176 0.17 2.20 -8.59
C GLU A 176 -1.33 2.09 -8.91
N GLY A 177 -1.69 1.18 -9.82
CA GLY A 177 -3.07 0.95 -10.23
C GLY A 177 -3.55 1.82 -11.41
N GLU A 178 -2.67 2.54 -12.06
CA GLU A 178 -2.96 3.23 -13.32
C GLU A 178 -3.05 2.25 -14.49
N TRP A 179 -3.72 2.69 -15.55
CA TRP A 179 -3.82 1.94 -16.80
C TRP A 179 -2.56 2.08 -17.65
N VAL A 180 -1.85 0.98 -17.88
CA VAL A 180 -0.64 0.92 -18.71
C VAL A 180 -1.01 0.33 -20.07
N SER A 181 -0.60 0.97 -21.15
CA SER A 181 -0.88 0.47 -22.50
C SER A 181 -0.05 -0.78 -22.82
N LYS A 182 -0.59 -1.62 -23.69
CA LYS A 182 0.13 -2.80 -24.21
C LYS A 182 1.46 -2.41 -24.85
N GLU A 183 1.49 -1.30 -25.59
CA GLU A 183 2.70 -0.76 -26.22
C GLU A 183 3.75 -0.40 -25.17
N GLN A 184 3.40 0.37 -24.13
CA GLN A 184 4.30 0.70 -23.01
C GLN A 184 4.88 -0.56 -22.33
N LEU A 185 4.05 -1.60 -22.16
CA LEU A 185 4.52 -2.87 -21.59
C LEU A 185 5.53 -3.58 -22.50
N LEU A 186 5.27 -3.59 -23.81
CA LEU A 186 6.15 -4.24 -24.76
C LEU A 186 7.49 -3.51 -24.87
N ASP A 187 7.48 -2.19 -24.98
CA ASP A 187 8.68 -1.36 -25.06
C ASP A 187 9.54 -1.44 -23.80
N ALA A 188 8.93 -1.42 -22.63
CA ALA A 188 9.66 -1.45 -21.36
C ALA A 188 10.23 -2.84 -21.03
N LEU A 189 9.52 -3.92 -21.38
CA LEU A 189 9.84 -5.26 -20.89
C LEU A 189 10.43 -6.20 -21.95
N TRP A 190 10.18 -5.94 -23.23
CA TRP A 190 10.66 -6.76 -24.35
C TRP A 190 11.22 -5.92 -25.51
N PRO A 191 12.08 -4.92 -25.27
CA PRO A 191 12.57 -4.02 -26.32
C PRO A 191 13.39 -4.77 -27.41
N GLU A 192 14.00 -5.89 -27.07
CA GLU A 192 14.85 -6.69 -27.96
C GLU A 192 14.07 -7.68 -28.84
N TYR A 193 12.73 -7.80 -28.63
CA TYR A 193 11.91 -8.82 -29.30
C TYR A 193 11.12 -8.23 -30.46
N HIS A 194 10.98 -9.00 -31.56
CA HIS A 194 10.00 -8.68 -32.58
C HIS A 194 8.57 -8.67 -31.97
N LEU A 195 7.73 -7.75 -32.43
CA LEU A 195 6.41 -7.48 -31.88
C LEU A 195 5.56 -8.74 -31.66
N ASP A 196 5.49 -9.62 -32.65
CA ASP A 196 4.68 -10.85 -32.57
C ASP A 196 5.12 -11.76 -31.40
N LYS A 197 6.44 -11.93 -31.22
CA LYS A 197 7.00 -12.72 -30.12
C LYS A 197 6.81 -12.04 -28.79
N ALA A 198 7.02 -10.73 -28.72
CA ALA A 198 6.81 -9.93 -27.51
C ALA A 198 5.35 -10.03 -27.01
N VAL A 199 4.37 -9.98 -27.93
CA VAL A 199 2.94 -10.15 -27.61
C VAL A 199 2.64 -11.54 -27.03
N VAL A 200 3.21 -12.60 -27.57
CA VAL A 200 3.05 -13.96 -27.03
C VAL A 200 3.64 -14.07 -25.61
N HIS A 201 4.83 -13.49 -25.40
CA HIS A 201 5.45 -13.43 -24.06
C HIS A 201 4.64 -12.65 -23.07
N LEU A 202 4.07 -11.50 -23.46
CA LEU A 202 3.16 -10.69 -22.64
C LEU A 202 1.96 -11.52 -22.21
N HIS A 203 1.22 -12.15 -23.14
CA HIS A 203 0.04 -12.95 -22.83
C HIS A 203 0.38 -14.14 -21.91
N THR A 204 1.50 -14.80 -22.13
CA THR A 204 1.97 -15.88 -21.26
C THR A 204 2.27 -15.38 -19.84
N SER A 205 2.93 -14.24 -19.72
CA SER A 205 3.23 -13.61 -18.43
C SER A 205 1.96 -13.16 -17.69
N ILE A 206 1.00 -12.57 -18.40
CA ILE A 206 -0.34 -12.21 -17.88
C ILE A 206 -1.05 -13.45 -17.31
N TYR A 207 -1.07 -14.55 -18.05
CA TYR A 207 -1.67 -15.80 -17.59
C TYR A 207 -1.01 -16.30 -16.29
N GLN A 208 0.33 -16.28 -16.24
CA GLN A 208 1.07 -16.70 -15.04
C GLN A 208 0.80 -15.82 -13.83
N ILE A 209 0.73 -14.48 -14.02
CA ILE A 209 0.38 -13.54 -12.96
C ILE A 209 -1.03 -13.81 -12.45
N ARG A 210 -2.02 -13.92 -13.34
CA ARG A 210 -3.41 -14.21 -12.94
C ARG A 210 -3.54 -15.50 -12.15
N LYS A 211 -2.79 -16.53 -12.53
CA LYS A 211 -2.74 -17.80 -11.79
C LYS A 211 -2.14 -17.60 -10.39
N ALA A 212 -1.02 -16.90 -10.28
CA ALA A 212 -0.35 -16.62 -9.02
C ALA A 212 -1.23 -15.77 -8.07
N LEU A 213 -1.91 -14.75 -8.61
CA LEU A 213 -2.83 -13.91 -7.85
C LEU A 213 -4.02 -14.71 -7.32
N LYS A 214 -4.61 -15.58 -8.13
CA LYS A 214 -5.72 -16.44 -7.70
C LYS A 214 -5.34 -17.37 -6.53
N GLU A 215 -4.10 -17.84 -6.49
CA GLU A 215 -3.59 -18.73 -5.45
C GLU A 215 -3.25 -17.99 -4.14
N ARG A 216 -2.79 -16.73 -4.20
CA ARG A 216 -2.20 -16.03 -3.07
C ARG A 216 -2.82 -14.68 -2.71
N MET A 217 -3.45 -14.01 -3.68
CA MET A 217 -3.96 -12.64 -3.55
C MET A 217 -5.34 -12.55 -4.23
N GLN A 218 -6.33 -13.28 -3.71
CA GLN A 218 -7.67 -13.41 -4.33
C GLN A 218 -8.37 -12.07 -4.56
N ASP A 219 -8.07 -11.06 -3.73
CA ASP A 219 -8.62 -9.71 -3.85
C ASP A 219 -7.90 -8.83 -4.88
N THR A 220 -6.83 -9.34 -5.51
CA THR A 220 -6.04 -8.59 -6.50
C THR A 220 -6.37 -9.07 -7.89
N LYS A 221 -6.72 -8.16 -8.77
CA LYS A 221 -7.10 -8.49 -10.16
C LYS A 221 -6.17 -7.81 -11.15
N LEU A 222 -5.73 -8.56 -12.15
CA LEU A 222 -5.08 -8.01 -13.34
C LEU A 222 -6.15 -7.79 -14.41
N GLU A 223 -6.58 -6.53 -14.52
CA GLU A 223 -7.65 -6.09 -15.42
C GLU A 223 -7.10 -5.80 -16.82
N TYR A 224 -7.98 -5.89 -17.82
CA TYR A 224 -7.68 -5.54 -19.21
C TYR A 224 -8.86 -4.76 -19.81
N ASN A 225 -8.58 -3.64 -20.42
CA ASN A 225 -9.55 -2.83 -21.13
C ASN A 225 -8.86 -2.02 -22.25
N LEU A 226 -9.41 -2.07 -23.47
CA LEU A 226 -8.97 -1.28 -24.64
C LEU A 226 -7.43 -1.26 -24.80
N ASP A 227 -6.81 -2.43 -24.92
CA ASP A 227 -5.35 -2.61 -25.03
C ASP A 227 -4.52 -2.02 -23.89
N ARG A 228 -5.12 -1.90 -22.68
CA ARG A 228 -4.45 -1.47 -21.45
C ARG A 228 -4.60 -2.52 -20.38
N TYR A 229 -3.64 -2.54 -19.47
CA TYR A 229 -3.63 -3.43 -18.30
C TYR A 229 -3.50 -2.60 -17.03
N ARG A 230 -4.13 -3.08 -15.96
CA ARG A 230 -4.06 -2.46 -14.64
C ARG A 230 -4.04 -3.51 -13.55
N LEU A 231 -3.24 -3.28 -12.51
CA LEU A 231 -3.27 -4.08 -11.29
C LEU A 231 -4.23 -3.44 -10.29
N ASN A 232 -5.43 -4.02 -10.16
CA ASN A 232 -6.39 -3.59 -9.13
C ASN A 232 -6.09 -4.31 -7.81
N ARG A 233 -5.71 -3.54 -6.79
CA ARG A 233 -5.16 -4.00 -5.52
C ARG A 233 -6.17 -4.14 -4.39
N ASN A 234 -7.41 -3.71 -4.61
CA ASN A 234 -8.49 -3.73 -3.60
C ASN A 234 -8.06 -3.20 -2.22
N GLY A 235 -7.34 -2.09 -2.19
CA GLY A 235 -7.03 -1.32 -0.98
C GLY A 235 -5.78 -1.76 -0.18
N TRP A 236 -5.09 -2.84 -0.54
CA TRP A 236 -3.81 -3.13 0.11
C TRP A 236 -2.68 -2.22 -0.39
N ILE A 237 -1.67 -2.03 0.43
CA ILE A 237 -0.56 -1.11 0.20
C ILE A 237 0.79 -1.83 0.26
N THR A 238 1.81 -1.19 -0.33
CA THR A 238 3.20 -1.64 -0.30
C THR A 238 3.97 -0.97 0.85
N ASP A 239 5.13 -1.55 1.19
CA ASP A 239 6.09 -0.91 2.11
C ASP A 239 6.59 0.44 1.57
N VAL A 240 6.71 0.58 0.25
CA VAL A 240 7.08 1.84 -0.42
C VAL A 240 6.01 2.92 -0.22
N GLU A 241 4.74 2.60 -0.45
CA GLU A 241 3.64 3.56 -0.24
C GLU A 241 3.50 3.98 1.22
N LEU A 242 3.68 3.03 2.16
CA LEU A 242 3.73 3.36 3.59
C LEU A 242 4.86 4.30 3.92
N PHE A 243 6.04 4.03 3.37
CA PHE A 243 7.23 4.85 3.56
C PHE A 243 7.03 6.26 2.98
N GLU A 244 6.65 6.40 1.69
CA GLU A 244 6.46 7.70 1.02
C GLU A 244 5.42 8.55 1.76
N ARG A 245 4.27 7.95 2.10
CA ARG A 245 3.20 8.64 2.85
C ARG A 245 3.67 9.05 4.24
N GLY A 246 4.29 8.14 4.98
CA GLY A 246 4.74 8.41 6.35
C GLY A 246 5.83 9.47 6.43
N ILE A 247 6.81 9.47 5.50
CA ILE A 247 7.84 10.51 5.42
C ILE A 247 7.22 11.86 5.05
N SER A 248 6.25 11.91 4.12
CA SER A 248 5.57 13.14 3.74
C SER A 248 4.76 13.73 4.90
N GLU A 249 4.05 12.89 5.68
CA GLU A 249 3.32 13.29 6.87
C GLU A 249 4.27 13.82 7.98
N TRP A 250 5.40 13.13 8.19
CA TRP A 250 6.41 13.56 9.15
C TRP A 250 7.02 14.92 8.78
N ALA A 251 7.39 15.12 7.53
CA ALA A 251 7.92 16.38 7.03
C ALA A 251 6.92 17.54 7.19
N ALA A 252 5.62 17.27 6.99
CA ALA A 252 4.55 18.28 7.14
C ALA A 252 4.24 18.62 8.61
N SER A 253 4.46 17.70 9.55
CA SER A 253 4.12 17.88 10.97
C SER A 253 5.18 18.56 11.83
N GLY A 254 6.33 18.90 11.27
CA GLY A 254 7.39 19.61 11.98
C GLY A 254 8.00 18.82 13.15
N SER A 255 8.58 17.65 12.87
CA SER A 255 9.49 16.90 13.78
C SER A 255 8.91 16.40 15.12
N GLY A 256 7.59 16.25 15.27
CA GLY A 256 6.93 15.91 16.54
C GLY A 256 6.61 14.44 16.76
N GLY A 257 7.50 13.47 16.49
CA GLY A 257 7.13 12.05 16.75
C GLY A 257 8.24 11.04 16.45
N THR A 258 9.28 11.02 17.25
CA THR A 258 10.46 10.16 17.07
C THR A 258 10.15 8.65 16.94
N PRO A 259 9.27 8.02 17.76
CA PRO A 259 9.04 6.58 17.66
C PRO A 259 8.43 6.12 16.33
N ARG A 260 7.58 6.96 15.70
CA ARG A 260 6.94 6.64 14.44
C ARG A 260 7.90 6.68 13.25
N ILE A 261 8.87 7.62 13.28
CA ILE A 261 9.83 7.76 12.19
C ILE A 261 10.82 6.59 12.14
N ASP A 262 11.25 6.06 13.27
CA ASP A 262 12.11 4.88 13.32
C ASP A 262 11.43 3.66 12.68
N SER A 263 10.14 3.45 12.93
CA SER A 263 9.36 2.38 12.30
C SER A 263 9.27 2.58 10.78
N LEU A 264 9.11 3.82 10.29
CA LEU A 264 9.09 4.14 8.86
C LEU A 264 10.44 3.92 8.20
N LEU A 265 11.54 4.37 8.84
CA LEU A 265 12.89 4.13 8.34
C LEU A 265 13.25 2.64 8.31
N ALA A 266 12.71 1.84 9.24
CA ALA A 266 12.89 0.38 9.26
C ALA A 266 12.22 -0.34 8.07
N LEU A 267 11.25 0.29 7.38
CA LEU A 267 10.70 -0.24 6.13
C LEU A 267 11.74 -0.28 5.01
N TYR A 268 12.70 0.67 5.02
CA TYR A 268 13.73 0.78 4.00
C TYR A 268 14.86 -0.22 4.26
N ARG A 269 14.66 -1.47 3.86
CA ARG A 269 15.62 -2.58 4.06
C ARG A 269 16.76 -2.61 3.05
N GLY A 270 16.60 -1.92 1.93
CA GLY A 270 17.50 -1.77 0.80
C GLY A 270 16.85 -0.88 -0.25
N ASN A 271 17.50 -0.66 -1.38
CA ASN A 271 16.93 0.16 -2.46
C ASN A 271 15.67 -0.49 -3.06
N TYR A 272 14.85 0.31 -3.73
CA TYR A 272 13.65 -0.16 -4.41
C TYR A 272 13.99 -1.21 -5.47
N LEU A 273 13.47 -2.46 -5.30
CA LEU A 273 13.71 -3.61 -6.18
C LEU A 273 15.21 -3.83 -6.47
N GLU A 274 16.07 -3.72 -5.45
CA GLU A 274 17.54 -3.74 -5.57
C GLU A 274 18.07 -5.06 -6.15
N GLU A 275 17.47 -6.20 -5.75
CA GLU A 275 17.88 -7.52 -6.25
C GLU A 275 17.51 -7.73 -7.73
N HIS A 276 16.81 -6.76 -8.33
CA HIS A 276 16.37 -6.81 -9.72
C HIS A 276 16.95 -5.63 -10.50
N ASP A 277 17.67 -5.91 -11.55
CA ASP A 277 18.23 -4.87 -12.43
C ASP A 277 17.19 -4.41 -13.46
N TYR A 278 16.15 -3.72 -12.98
CA TYR A 278 15.09 -3.15 -13.81
C TYR A 278 15.39 -1.70 -14.18
N PRO A 279 15.72 -1.38 -15.45
CA PRO A 279 16.07 -0.02 -15.86
C PRO A 279 14.93 0.98 -15.60
N TRP A 280 13.69 0.57 -15.78
CA TRP A 280 12.51 1.41 -15.54
C TRP A 280 12.29 1.79 -14.06
N ALA A 281 12.87 1.05 -13.12
CA ALA A 281 12.76 1.31 -11.69
C ALA A 281 13.76 2.35 -11.19
N TYR A 282 14.77 2.73 -11.98
CA TYR A 282 15.89 3.56 -11.56
C TYR A 282 15.47 4.91 -10.98
N ALA A 283 14.61 5.65 -11.66
CA ALA A 283 14.18 6.97 -11.21
C ALA A 283 13.46 6.92 -9.84
N LYS A 284 12.56 5.93 -9.63
CA LYS A 284 11.88 5.73 -8.33
C LYS A 284 12.86 5.25 -7.27
N ARG A 285 13.83 4.42 -7.62
CA ARG A 285 14.90 3.94 -6.73
C ARG A 285 15.69 5.11 -6.16
N GLU A 286 16.18 6.03 -7.02
CA GLU A 286 16.95 7.20 -6.59
C GLU A 286 16.09 8.20 -5.79
N LYS A 287 14.84 8.41 -6.17
CA LYS A 287 13.91 9.23 -5.39
C LYS A 287 13.76 8.69 -3.96
N LEU A 288 13.46 7.42 -3.80
CA LEU A 288 13.25 6.77 -2.49
C LEU A 288 14.53 6.76 -1.65
N ARG A 289 15.68 6.52 -2.29
CA ARG A 289 17.00 6.59 -1.64
C ARG A 289 17.27 8.00 -1.09
N SER A 290 17.05 9.04 -1.90
CA SER A 290 17.22 10.43 -1.48
C SER A 290 16.27 10.78 -0.33
N MET A 291 15.01 10.35 -0.38
CA MET A 291 14.05 10.55 0.71
C MET A 291 14.50 9.89 2.01
N TYR A 292 14.99 8.64 1.94
CA TYR A 292 15.51 7.92 3.09
C TYR A 292 16.70 8.63 3.72
N LEU A 293 17.71 9.01 2.92
CA LEU A 293 18.92 9.66 3.38
C LEU A 293 18.62 11.03 4.02
N ALA A 294 17.78 11.84 3.38
CA ALA A 294 17.39 13.14 3.91
C ALA A 294 16.68 13.02 5.26
N CYS A 295 15.71 12.09 5.37
CA CYS A 295 14.98 11.89 6.60
C CYS A 295 15.84 11.32 7.73
N ALA A 296 16.67 10.31 7.44
CA ALA A 296 17.54 9.69 8.44
C ALA A 296 18.65 10.64 8.92
N SER A 297 19.19 11.49 8.02
CA SER A 297 20.18 12.52 8.39
C SER A 297 19.55 13.62 9.25
N GLU A 298 18.32 14.07 8.94
CA GLU A 298 17.64 15.08 9.78
C GLU A 298 17.29 14.53 11.16
N LEU A 299 16.85 13.27 11.23
CA LEU A 299 16.62 12.61 12.52
C LEU A 299 17.93 12.50 13.34
N ALA A 300 19.06 12.19 12.69
CA ALA A 300 20.36 12.16 13.36
C ALA A 300 20.76 13.55 13.90
N ARG A 301 20.50 14.64 13.16
CA ARG A 301 20.70 16.01 13.63
C ARG A 301 19.82 16.35 14.83
N GLU A 302 18.55 15.92 14.81
CA GLU A 302 17.63 16.12 15.93
C GLU A 302 18.09 15.36 17.18
N GLU A 303 18.56 14.12 17.00
CA GLU A 303 19.14 13.32 18.09
C GLU A 303 20.38 14.00 18.71
N LEU A 304 21.25 14.60 17.90
CA LEU A 304 22.39 15.40 18.38
C LEU A 304 21.94 16.62 19.17
N ARG A 305 20.96 17.38 18.66
CA ARG A 305 20.42 18.58 19.35
C ARG A 305 19.75 18.21 20.68
N SER A 306 19.12 17.05 20.76
CA SER A 306 18.41 16.56 21.97
C SER A 306 19.30 15.79 22.96
N GLY A 307 20.61 15.71 22.71
CA GLY A 307 21.55 15.00 23.57
C GLY A 307 21.52 13.46 23.45
N ARG A 308 20.77 12.90 22.49
CA ARG A 308 20.74 11.46 22.18
C ARG A 308 21.88 11.05 21.26
N THR A 309 23.08 11.53 21.56
CA THR A 309 24.26 11.45 20.68
C THR A 309 24.66 10.03 20.33
N ARG A 310 24.50 9.06 21.26
CA ARG A 310 24.82 7.65 20.99
C ARG A 310 23.89 7.04 19.93
N GLN A 311 22.60 7.39 19.93
CA GLN A 311 21.65 6.94 18.92
C GLN A 311 21.99 7.53 17.55
N SER A 312 22.33 8.83 17.53
CA SER A 312 22.78 9.49 16.32
C SER A 312 24.02 8.83 15.71
N VAL A 313 25.04 8.50 16.54
CA VAL A 313 26.24 7.77 16.05
C VAL A 313 25.86 6.44 15.39
N GLN A 314 25.02 5.64 16.04
CA GLN A 314 24.60 4.35 15.46
C GLN A 314 23.88 4.54 14.10
N ARG A 315 22.98 5.51 14.02
CA ARG A 315 22.25 5.84 12.78
C ARG A 315 23.22 6.31 11.70
N LEU A 316 24.09 7.25 12.02
CA LEU A 316 25.05 7.81 11.08
C LEU A 316 26.06 6.76 10.57
N LEU A 317 26.54 5.85 11.42
CA LEU A 317 27.38 4.75 10.98
C LEU A 317 26.67 3.84 9.98
N SER A 318 25.38 3.53 10.23
CA SER A 318 24.57 2.76 9.28
C SER A 318 24.35 3.49 7.95
N LEU A 319 24.19 4.82 8.01
CA LEU A 319 24.11 5.65 6.80
C LEU A 319 25.41 5.69 6.03
N GLN A 320 26.56 5.86 6.73
CA GLN A 320 27.88 5.89 6.10
C GLN A 320 28.23 4.56 5.39
N GLN A 321 27.77 3.43 5.91
CA GLN A 321 27.92 2.13 5.23
C GLN A 321 27.16 2.08 3.90
N ARG A 322 26.02 2.79 3.78
CA ARG A 322 25.22 2.87 2.55
C ARG A 322 25.73 3.95 1.58
N GLU A 323 26.31 5.00 2.14
CA GLU A 323 26.82 6.19 1.45
C GLU A 323 28.28 6.44 1.88
N PRO A 324 29.22 5.58 1.48
CA PRO A 324 30.61 5.62 1.96
C PRO A 324 31.33 6.93 1.60
N TYR A 325 30.89 7.61 0.55
CA TYR A 325 31.53 8.82 0.03
C TYR A 325 30.85 10.12 0.48
N SER A 326 29.91 10.07 1.43
CA SER A 326 29.15 11.25 1.84
C SER A 326 29.90 12.08 2.88
N ASP A 327 30.39 13.24 2.48
CA ASP A 327 31.01 14.26 3.37
C ASP A 327 30.05 14.73 4.47
N ASP A 328 28.76 14.94 4.13
CA ASP A 328 27.76 15.39 5.10
C ASP A 328 27.59 14.41 6.27
N ILE A 329 27.54 13.11 5.96
CA ILE A 329 27.43 12.07 6.98
C ILE A 329 28.72 11.99 7.80
N CYS A 330 29.88 12.06 7.15
CA CYS A 330 31.17 12.12 7.84
C CYS A 330 31.24 13.33 8.80
N GLY A 331 30.87 14.51 8.36
CA GLY A 331 30.83 15.71 9.19
C GLY A 331 29.90 15.60 10.41
N LEU A 332 28.73 14.98 10.23
CA LEU A 332 27.82 14.69 11.34
C LEU A 332 28.41 13.69 12.33
N LEU A 333 29.12 12.66 11.88
CA LEU A 333 29.82 11.70 12.75
C LEU A 333 30.94 12.35 13.54
N LEU A 334 31.74 13.22 12.91
CA LEU A 334 32.75 13.98 13.58
C LEU A 334 32.17 14.87 14.71
N THR A 335 31.05 15.55 14.41
CA THR A 335 30.31 16.35 15.39
C THR A 335 29.78 15.48 16.54
N ALA A 336 29.24 14.32 16.24
CA ALA A 336 28.71 13.38 17.22
C ALA A 336 29.79 12.84 18.15
N TYR A 337 30.94 12.43 17.63
CA TYR A 337 32.09 11.98 18.41
C TYR A 337 32.67 13.11 19.30
N ALA A 338 32.72 14.33 18.79
CA ALA A 338 33.14 15.47 19.58
C ALA A 338 32.20 15.72 20.78
N GLN A 339 30.91 15.66 20.60
CA GLN A 339 29.93 15.76 21.69
C GLN A 339 30.06 14.64 22.75
N LEU A 340 30.52 13.45 22.35
CA LEU A 340 30.82 12.37 23.28
C LEU A 340 32.19 12.50 23.94
N GLY A 341 33.05 13.43 23.52
CA GLY A 341 34.43 13.53 23.95
C GLY A 341 35.33 12.43 23.39
N ASP A 342 34.86 11.67 22.39
CA ASP A 342 35.62 10.56 21.79
C ASP A 342 36.38 11.02 20.54
N TYR A 343 37.39 11.85 20.78
CA TYR A 343 38.24 12.39 19.70
C TYR A 343 39.05 11.31 18.97
N THR A 344 39.36 10.20 19.65
CA THR A 344 40.05 9.08 19.02
C THR A 344 39.19 8.42 17.97
N ALA A 345 37.90 8.21 18.25
CA ALA A 345 36.96 7.67 17.27
C ALA A 345 36.75 8.66 16.09
N ALA A 346 36.66 9.95 16.38
CA ALA A 346 36.56 10.99 15.35
C ALA A 346 37.78 10.95 14.39
N GLN A 347 39.00 10.87 14.93
CA GLN A 347 40.22 10.80 14.13
C GLN A 347 40.22 9.52 13.25
N LYS A 348 40.00 8.35 13.84
CA LYS A 348 40.00 7.08 13.10
C LYS A 348 38.95 7.08 11.98
N HIS A 349 37.75 7.64 12.27
CA HIS A 349 36.68 7.69 11.29
C HIS A 349 37.06 8.60 10.11
N TYR A 350 37.61 9.78 10.38
CA TYR A 350 38.04 10.71 9.34
C TYR A 350 39.18 10.13 8.49
N GLU A 351 40.21 9.54 9.10
CA GLU A 351 41.30 8.88 8.39
C GLU A 351 40.78 7.73 7.48
N SER A 352 39.86 6.91 7.97
CA SER A 352 39.21 5.88 7.15
C SER A 352 38.42 6.47 5.99
N PHE A 353 37.69 7.57 6.21
CA PHE A 353 36.93 8.25 5.17
C PHE A 353 37.81 8.83 4.08
N VAL A 354 38.95 9.47 4.45
CA VAL A 354 39.95 9.98 3.50
C VAL A 354 40.49 8.83 2.64
N ASN A 355 40.92 7.73 3.26
CA ASN A 355 41.47 6.59 2.53
C ASN A 355 40.45 6.01 1.52
N ILE A 356 39.16 5.88 1.89
CA ILE A 356 38.12 5.39 0.97
C ILE A 356 37.96 6.36 -0.22
N LEU A 357 37.93 7.67 0.02
CA LEU A 357 37.80 8.66 -1.06
C LEU A 357 39.01 8.66 -1.99
N GLU A 358 40.23 8.54 -1.44
CA GLU A 358 41.47 8.54 -2.20
C GLU A 358 41.62 7.24 -2.99
N ASP A 359 41.43 6.07 -2.35
CA ASP A 359 41.62 4.77 -2.96
C ASP A 359 40.57 4.44 -4.05
N GLU A 360 39.30 4.81 -3.85
CA GLU A 360 38.22 4.42 -4.74
C GLU A 360 37.81 5.50 -5.76
N LEU A 361 37.97 6.78 -5.41
CA LEU A 361 37.53 7.90 -6.26
C LEU A 361 38.69 8.81 -6.69
N GLY A 362 39.86 8.74 -6.03
CA GLY A 362 41.01 9.63 -6.30
C GLY A 362 40.73 11.09 -5.93
N ILE A 363 39.85 11.36 -4.96
CA ILE A 363 39.48 12.70 -4.52
C ILE A 363 39.74 12.90 -3.03
N GLU A 364 39.88 14.16 -2.62
CA GLU A 364 39.98 14.57 -1.22
C GLU A 364 38.59 14.88 -0.62
N PRO A 365 38.43 14.81 0.72
CA PRO A 365 37.25 15.31 1.40
C PRO A 365 36.95 16.78 1.09
N GLN A 366 35.69 17.18 1.15
CA GLN A 366 35.31 18.57 0.99
C GLN A 366 35.98 19.44 2.05
N GLN A 367 36.30 20.67 1.65
CA GLN A 367 37.00 21.63 2.53
C GLN A 367 36.30 21.82 3.88
N VAL A 368 34.97 21.82 3.91
CA VAL A 368 34.18 21.98 5.14
C VAL A 368 34.43 20.82 6.11
N THR A 369 34.41 19.57 5.62
CA THR A 369 34.66 18.36 6.40
C THR A 369 36.08 18.33 6.93
N HIS A 370 37.07 18.71 6.10
CA HIS A 370 38.46 18.81 6.50
C HIS A 370 38.67 19.90 7.59
N GLN A 371 38.08 21.06 7.41
CA GLN A 371 38.19 22.17 8.40
C GLN A 371 37.56 21.75 9.74
N LEU A 372 36.43 21.10 9.74
CA LEU A 372 35.79 20.55 10.95
C LEU A 372 36.74 19.59 11.69
N TYR A 373 37.36 18.67 10.97
CA TYR A 373 38.32 17.73 11.56
C TYR A 373 39.54 18.48 12.17
N VAL A 374 40.12 19.46 11.48
CA VAL A 374 41.25 20.27 11.99
C VAL A 374 40.88 21.02 13.26
N GLN A 375 39.67 21.62 13.33
CA GLN A 375 39.17 22.29 14.52
C GLN A 375 39.08 21.33 15.71
N LEU A 376 38.56 20.11 15.51
CA LEU A 376 38.46 19.10 16.56
C LEU A 376 39.84 18.65 17.05
N LYS A 377 40.82 18.51 16.14
CA LYS A 377 42.20 18.14 16.50
C LYS A 377 42.90 19.19 17.32
N THR A 378 42.63 20.48 17.05
CA THR A 378 43.22 21.60 17.82
C THR A 378 42.63 21.72 19.23
N GLN A 379 41.38 21.29 19.45
CA GLN A 379 40.76 21.28 20.79
C GLN A 379 41.30 20.17 21.71
N THR A 380 42.00 19.18 21.18
CA THR A 380 42.55 18.03 21.93
C THR A 380 44.01 18.19 22.32
N LEU A 381 44.73 19.18 21.80
CA LEU A 381 46.11 19.45 22.22
C LEU A 381 46.07 20.29 23.50
N PRO A 382 46.55 19.78 24.67
CA PRO A 382 46.73 20.61 25.85
C PRO A 382 47.78 21.70 25.51
N ALA A 383 47.51 22.93 25.93
CA ALA A 383 48.40 24.07 25.81
C ALA A 383 49.70 23.83 26.62
#